data_abcbb78714d63bbc0833b8e21111d637
#
_entry.id   abcbb78714d63bbc0833b8e21111d637
#
_cell.length_a   1.000
_cell.length_b   1.000
_cell.length_c   1.000
_cell.angle_alpha   90.00
_cell.angle_beta   90.00
_cell.angle_gamma   90.00
#
_symmetry.space_group_name_H-M   'P 1'
#
loop_
_entity.id
_entity.type
_entity.pdbx_description
1 polymer ?
#
loop_
_entity_poly.entity_id
_entity_poly.type
_entity_poly.pdbx_seq_one_letter_code
_entity_poly.pdbx_strand_id
1 'polypeptide(L)'
;MNGPTLQVQMLGQFTLRYGDRTISDSDDRSRRVWSLLAYMLYNHGRSFAQEELIHLYWSNNEKSADPGNALKSIFHRIRTALDKLQPGLGRLLIRRKAGRYFWNNTMPLSLDIEDFEAHFHAAEAAGDDDVRLAEYQAALALYAGDPLPRMTDEIWTIPIVAYYHSLYTRAAAGAIELLEKQERTAEAVALCRRAIHIEPYQEDLYEHLMRGLLRTGDMKGAMSVYEEMSELLFAHFGVMPSETLRTLYRQATRTVNDRTLTMDEVCSQLEEPAPH
;
A
#
# COMPACT_ATOMS: atom_id res chain seq x y z
N MET A 1 -2.86 24.46 -24.98
CA MET A 1 -1.98 24.34 -23.82
C MET A 1 -2.78 23.60 -22.75
N ASN A 2 -2.41 22.34 -22.46
CA ASN A 2 -3.06 21.62 -21.37
C ASN A 2 -2.62 22.29 -20.05
N GLY A 3 -3.60 22.79 -19.29
CA GLY A 3 -3.34 23.31 -17.94
C GLY A 3 -2.75 22.22 -17.04
N PRO A 4 -2.24 22.57 -15.84
CA PRO A 4 -1.71 21.58 -14.93
C PRO A 4 -2.78 20.53 -14.56
N THR A 5 -2.37 19.28 -14.42
CA THR A 5 -3.22 18.18 -13.97
C THR A 5 -3.38 18.24 -12.45
N LEU A 6 -4.59 18.07 -11.95
CA LEU A 6 -4.81 17.84 -10.52
C LEU A 6 -4.39 16.41 -10.19
N GLN A 7 -3.34 16.26 -9.41
CA GLN A 7 -2.83 14.99 -8.93
C GLN A 7 -3.41 14.71 -7.55
N VAL A 8 -3.96 13.54 -7.37
CA VAL A 8 -4.56 13.08 -6.10
C VAL A 8 -3.88 11.78 -5.70
N GLN A 9 -3.32 11.79 -4.51
CA GLN A 9 -2.79 10.59 -3.87
C GLN A 9 -3.78 10.13 -2.81
N MET A 10 -4.17 8.85 -2.87
CA MET A 10 -5.03 8.18 -1.89
C MET A 10 -4.33 6.99 -1.23
N LEU A 11 -3.28 6.43 -1.86
CA LEU A 11 -2.52 5.29 -1.34
C LEU A 11 -1.48 5.75 -0.30
N GLY A 12 -1.66 5.36 0.95
CA GLY A 12 -0.78 5.67 2.08
C GLY A 12 -0.99 7.05 2.69
N GLN A 13 -1.60 7.99 1.98
CA GLN A 13 -1.98 9.33 2.47
C GLN A 13 -3.02 9.95 1.55
N PHE A 14 -3.72 10.99 2.04
CA PHE A 14 -4.65 11.72 1.18
C PHE A 14 -4.13 13.13 0.92
N THR A 15 -3.61 13.35 -0.29
CA THR A 15 -3.07 14.64 -0.73
C THR A 15 -3.58 15.01 -2.11
N LEU A 16 -3.75 16.33 -2.34
CA LEU A 16 -4.08 16.89 -3.65
C LEU A 16 -2.99 17.89 -4.03
N ARG A 17 -2.43 17.75 -5.23
CA ARG A 17 -1.41 18.64 -5.77
C ARG A 17 -1.86 19.26 -7.09
N TYR A 18 -1.67 20.57 -7.20
CA TYR A 18 -1.93 21.32 -8.42
C TYR A 18 -0.82 22.35 -8.67
N GLY A 19 0.00 22.13 -9.70
CA GLY A 19 1.25 22.85 -9.88
C GLY A 19 2.19 22.64 -8.69
N ASP A 20 2.63 23.73 -8.07
CA ASP A 20 3.55 23.71 -6.93
C ASP A 20 2.84 23.71 -5.57
N ARG A 21 1.51 23.73 -5.54
CA ARG A 21 0.73 23.77 -4.31
C ARG A 21 0.15 22.40 -3.97
N THR A 22 0.20 22.07 -2.69
CA THR A 22 -0.33 20.82 -2.14
C THR A 22 -1.22 21.13 -0.93
N ILE A 23 -2.29 20.37 -0.79
CA ILE A 23 -3.12 20.31 0.41
C ILE A 23 -3.28 18.85 0.83
N SER A 24 -3.47 18.61 2.11
CA SER A 24 -3.62 17.27 2.66
C SER A 24 -4.66 17.22 3.78
N ASP A 25 -5.12 16.02 4.11
CA ASP A 25 -6.03 15.78 5.23
C ASP A 25 -5.38 16.00 6.61
N SER A 26 -4.07 16.25 6.65
CA SER A 26 -3.34 16.69 7.85
C SER A 26 -3.42 18.19 8.10
N ASP A 27 -3.79 19.00 7.09
CA ASP A 27 -3.78 20.46 7.17
C ASP A 27 -4.95 21.03 7.99
N ASP A 28 -6.03 20.29 8.14
CA ASP A 28 -7.22 20.70 8.90
C ASP A 28 -7.81 19.51 9.66
N ARG A 29 -8.22 19.75 10.90
CA ARG A 29 -8.85 18.74 11.78
C ARG A 29 -10.26 18.33 11.34
N SER A 30 -10.77 18.87 10.26
CA SER A 30 -12.14 18.61 9.80
C SER A 30 -12.24 17.31 9.00
N ARG A 31 -12.30 16.19 9.71
CA ARG A 31 -12.39 14.85 9.14
C ARG A 31 -13.49 14.71 8.09
N ARG A 32 -14.70 15.20 8.36
CA ARG A 32 -15.84 15.11 7.42
C ARG A 32 -15.61 15.86 6.11
N VAL A 33 -14.86 16.96 6.13
CA VAL A 33 -14.52 17.70 4.90
C VAL A 33 -13.64 16.84 4.00
N TRP A 34 -12.63 16.24 4.57
CA TRP A 34 -11.69 15.40 3.83
C TRP A 34 -12.32 14.07 3.39
N SER A 35 -13.14 13.45 4.26
CA SER A 35 -13.87 12.22 3.92
C SER A 35 -14.84 12.45 2.75
N LEU A 36 -15.62 13.53 2.76
CA LEU A 36 -16.53 13.83 1.64
C LEU A 36 -15.76 14.18 0.36
N LEU A 37 -14.64 14.90 0.46
CA LEU A 37 -13.79 15.19 -0.70
C LEU A 37 -13.22 13.90 -1.30
N ALA A 38 -12.69 12.99 -0.47
CA ALA A 38 -12.18 11.71 -0.90
C ALA A 38 -13.27 10.85 -1.56
N TYR A 39 -14.48 10.79 -0.94
CA TYR A 39 -15.61 10.07 -1.50
C TYR A 39 -16.03 10.59 -2.87
N MET A 40 -16.06 11.93 -3.06
CA MET A 40 -16.38 12.53 -4.36
C MET A 40 -15.30 12.27 -5.40
N LEU A 41 -14.02 12.28 -5.03
CA LEU A 41 -12.92 11.98 -5.94
C LEU A 41 -12.89 10.51 -6.34
N TYR A 42 -13.04 9.60 -5.39
CA TYR A 42 -13.13 8.18 -5.67
C TYR A 42 -14.28 7.83 -6.62
N ASN A 43 -15.38 8.58 -6.54
CA ASN A 43 -16.57 8.41 -7.38
C ASN A 43 -16.75 9.58 -8.37
N HIS A 44 -15.67 10.17 -8.88
CA HIS A 44 -15.72 11.42 -9.68
C HIS A 44 -16.52 11.29 -10.99
N GLY A 45 -16.80 10.06 -11.46
CA GLY A 45 -17.64 9.79 -12.64
C GLY A 45 -19.14 9.92 -12.40
N ARG A 46 -19.61 10.13 -11.14
CA ARG A 46 -21.05 10.15 -10.83
C ARG A 46 -21.51 11.43 -10.14
N SER A 47 -22.84 11.60 -10.07
CA SER A 47 -23.48 12.68 -9.31
C SER A 47 -24.25 12.13 -8.12
N PHE A 48 -24.29 12.87 -7.01
CA PHE A 48 -24.87 12.48 -5.73
C PHE A 48 -26.08 13.34 -5.41
N ALA A 49 -27.19 12.71 -5.04
CA ALA A 49 -28.32 13.43 -4.45
C ALA A 49 -27.93 13.96 -3.05
N GLN A 50 -28.53 15.06 -2.64
CA GLN A 50 -28.29 15.63 -1.31
C GLN A 50 -28.66 14.63 -0.21
N GLU A 51 -29.75 13.92 -0.38
CA GLU A 51 -30.26 12.91 0.56
C GLU A 51 -29.32 11.72 0.69
N GLU A 52 -28.68 11.29 -0.42
CA GLU A 52 -27.66 10.22 -0.42
C GLU A 52 -26.46 10.60 0.44
N LEU A 53 -25.94 11.82 0.28
CA LEU A 53 -24.81 12.30 1.07
C LEU A 53 -25.17 12.53 2.54
N ILE A 54 -26.40 12.98 2.82
CA ILE A 54 -26.90 13.10 4.18
C ILE A 54 -26.97 11.72 4.83
N HIS A 55 -27.51 10.73 4.12
CA HIS A 55 -27.58 9.35 4.64
C HIS A 55 -26.21 8.77 4.92
N LEU A 56 -25.22 8.99 4.05
CA LEU A 56 -23.85 8.50 4.21
C LEU A 56 -23.21 9.00 5.52
N TYR A 57 -23.43 10.26 5.90
CA TYR A 57 -22.70 10.90 7.00
C TYR A 57 -23.51 11.08 8.30
N TRP A 58 -24.86 10.92 8.27
CA TRP A 58 -25.72 11.15 9.44
C TRP A 58 -26.71 10.01 9.72
N SER A 59 -26.59 8.84 9.05
CA SER A 59 -27.47 7.69 9.31
C SER A 59 -27.22 6.99 10.65
N ASN A 60 -25.99 7.06 11.17
CA ASN A 60 -25.57 6.33 12.37
C ASN A 60 -25.61 7.20 13.63
N ASN A 61 -26.83 7.55 14.15
CA ASN A 61 -27.06 8.20 15.45
C ASN A 61 -26.48 9.61 15.67
N GLU A 62 -25.84 10.25 14.72
CA GLU A 62 -25.43 11.64 14.85
C GLU A 62 -26.59 12.57 14.45
N LYS A 63 -27.32 13.02 15.44
CA LYS A 63 -28.43 13.98 15.27
C LYS A 63 -27.86 15.36 14.95
N SER A 64 -27.73 15.71 13.68
CA SER A 64 -27.66 17.10 13.29
C SER A 64 -29.10 17.67 13.27
N ALA A 65 -29.30 18.83 13.89
CA ALA A 65 -30.62 19.49 13.86
C ALA A 65 -31.01 19.90 12.42
N ASP A 66 -30.06 20.15 11.55
CA ASP A 66 -30.21 20.45 10.12
C ASP A 66 -29.09 19.84 9.30
N PRO A 67 -29.21 18.54 8.89
CA PRO A 67 -28.20 17.88 8.07
C PRO A 67 -27.98 18.54 6.71
N GLY A 68 -29.03 19.16 6.14
CA GLY A 68 -28.93 19.86 4.86
C GLY A 68 -28.04 21.10 4.94
N ASN A 69 -28.11 21.85 6.00
CA ASN A 69 -27.26 23.02 6.23
C ASN A 69 -25.83 22.60 6.61
N ALA A 70 -25.71 21.54 7.40
CA ALA A 70 -24.40 20.96 7.74
C ALA A 70 -23.65 20.50 6.46
N LEU A 71 -24.33 19.82 5.55
CA LEU A 71 -23.75 19.40 4.26
C LEU A 71 -23.31 20.61 3.39
N LYS A 72 -24.12 21.66 3.32
CA LYS A 72 -23.75 22.90 2.60
C LYS A 72 -22.48 23.53 3.19
N SER A 73 -22.36 23.55 4.51
CA SER A 73 -21.18 24.05 5.21
C SER A 73 -19.94 23.20 4.89
N ILE A 74 -20.05 21.87 4.85
CA ILE A 74 -18.95 20.98 4.45
C ILE A 74 -18.53 21.31 2.99
N PHE A 75 -19.46 21.42 2.05
CA PHE A 75 -19.12 21.78 0.67
C PHE A 75 -18.47 23.15 0.55
N HIS A 76 -18.88 24.12 1.36
CA HIS A 76 -18.23 25.42 1.40
C HIS A 76 -16.75 25.27 1.83
N ARG A 77 -16.50 24.50 2.90
CA ARG A 77 -15.15 24.25 3.39
C ARG A 77 -14.29 23.46 2.40
N ILE A 78 -14.86 22.45 1.70
CA ILE A 78 -14.15 21.73 0.63
C ILE A 78 -13.71 22.73 -0.46
N ARG A 79 -14.61 23.61 -0.90
CA ARG A 79 -14.25 24.63 -1.91
C ARG A 79 -13.14 25.56 -1.42
N THR A 80 -13.22 26.00 -0.17
CA THR A 80 -12.17 26.82 0.44
C THR A 80 -10.83 26.09 0.53
N ALA A 81 -10.83 24.77 0.82
CA ALA A 81 -9.61 23.96 0.81
C ALA A 81 -9.01 23.87 -0.60
N LEU A 82 -9.84 23.58 -1.62
CA LEU A 82 -9.40 23.53 -3.03
C LEU A 82 -8.91 24.90 -3.54
N ASP A 83 -9.50 25.99 -3.07
CA ASP A 83 -9.10 27.36 -3.43
C ASP A 83 -7.70 27.73 -2.90
N LYS A 84 -7.15 26.99 -1.93
CA LYS A 84 -5.73 27.09 -1.51
C LYS A 84 -4.77 26.61 -2.60
N LEU A 85 -5.17 25.65 -3.41
CA LEU A 85 -4.41 25.20 -4.57
C LEU A 85 -4.40 26.25 -5.69
N GLN A 86 -5.57 26.78 -6.02
CA GLN A 86 -5.73 27.90 -6.94
C GLN A 86 -7.07 28.62 -6.67
N PRO A 87 -7.12 29.94 -6.58
CA PRO A 87 -8.35 30.71 -6.40
C PRO A 87 -9.41 30.34 -7.46
N GLY A 88 -10.63 30.04 -7.02
CA GLY A 88 -11.75 29.65 -7.87
C GLY A 88 -11.82 28.16 -8.22
N LEU A 89 -10.80 27.36 -7.90
CA LEU A 89 -10.73 25.93 -8.21
C LEU A 89 -11.86 25.15 -7.53
N GLY A 90 -12.18 25.47 -6.29
CA GLY A 90 -13.25 24.81 -5.54
C GLY A 90 -14.63 24.95 -6.19
N ARG A 91 -14.95 26.15 -6.76
CA ARG A 91 -16.20 26.35 -7.50
C ARG A 91 -16.18 25.70 -8.88
N LEU A 92 -15.02 25.60 -9.50
CA LEU A 92 -14.85 24.92 -10.78
C LEU A 92 -15.07 23.42 -10.64
N LEU A 93 -14.48 22.78 -9.63
CA LEU A 93 -14.46 21.32 -9.45
C LEU A 93 -15.72 20.80 -8.78
N ILE A 94 -16.21 21.44 -7.71
CA ILE A 94 -17.41 21.01 -7.00
C ILE A 94 -18.63 21.77 -7.51
N ARG A 95 -19.41 21.11 -8.35
CA ARG A 95 -20.62 21.69 -8.99
C ARG A 95 -21.90 21.12 -8.37
N ARG A 96 -22.97 21.91 -8.47
CA ARG A 96 -24.34 21.50 -8.15
C ARG A 96 -25.26 21.83 -9.30
N LYS A 97 -26.04 20.85 -9.77
CA LYS A 97 -27.07 21.04 -10.81
C LYS A 97 -28.27 20.15 -10.47
N ALA A 98 -29.47 20.72 -10.58
CA ALA A 98 -30.74 20.02 -10.30
C ALA A 98 -30.73 19.26 -8.93
N GLY A 99 -30.24 19.90 -7.87
CA GLY A 99 -30.18 19.31 -6.53
C GLY A 99 -29.04 18.30 -6.29
N ARG A 100 -28.30 17.90 -7.33
CA ARG A 100 -27.21 16.90 -7.25
C ARG A 100 -25.85 17.58 -7.22
N TYR A 101 -24.95 17.05 -6.42
CA TYR A 101 -23.54 17.42 -6.36
C TYR A 101 -22.72 16.48 -7.25
N PHE A 102 -21.67 17.02 -7.91
CA PHE A 102 -20.78 16.21 -8.72
C PHE A 102 -19.40 16.86 -8.84
N TRP A 103 -18.40 16.03 -9.12
CA TRP A 103 -17.09 16.47 -9.52
C TRP A 103 -17.10 16.87 -10.99
N ASN A 104 -16.52 18.00 -11.31
CA ASN A 104 -16.47 18.48 -12.69
C ASN A 104 -15.19 18.02 -13.39
N ASN A 105 -15.31 17.06 -14.27
CA ASN A 105 -14.19 16.42 -14.99
C ASN A 105 -13.70 17.26 -16.20
N THR A 106 -13.88 18.58 -16.22
CA THR A 106 -13.37 19.43 -17.31
C THR A 106 -11.87 19.71 -17.20
N MET A 107 -11.26 19.43 -16.08
CA MET A 107 -9.81 19.50 -15.86
C MET A 107 -9.19 18.09 -15.88
N PRO A 108 -7.94 17.98 -16.35
CA PRO A 108 -7.19 16.74 -16.18
C PRO A 108 -7.06 16.38 -14.71
N LEU A 109 -7.41 15.13 -14.39
CA LEU A 109 -7.34 14.53 -13.05
C LEU A 109 -6.49 13.26 -13.16
N SER A 110 -5.59 13.02 -12.23
CA SER A 110 -4.85 11.77 -12.05
C SER A 110 -5.06 11.32 -10.61
N LEU A 111 -5.51 10.10 -10.45
CA LEU A 111 -5.70 9.43 -9.17
C LEU A 111 -4.72 8.25 -9.10
N ASP A 112 -3.88 8.20 -8.08
CA ASP A 112 -2.90 7.13 -7.91
C ASP A 112 -3.54 5.73 -7.82
N ILE A 113 -4.76 5.65 -7.30
CA ILE A 113 -5.54 4.40 -7.26
C ILE A 113 -5.94 3.92 -8.66
N GLU A 114 -6.28 4.81 -9.58
CA GLU A 114 -6.61 4.46 -10.98
C GLU A 114 -5.35 4.08 -11.75
N ASP A 115 -4.26 4.82 -11.55
CA ASP A 115 -2.96 4.51 -12.14
C ASP A 115 -2.45 3.14 -11.63
N PHE A 116 -2.62 2.84 -10.33
CA PHE A 116 -2.31 1.53 -9.74
C PHE A 116 -3.11 0.40 -10.40
N GLU A 117 -4.44 0.56 -10.54
CA GLU A 117 -5.29 -0.43 -11.20
C GLU A 117 -4.91 -0.62 -12.67
N ALA A 118 -4.61 0.46 -13.38
CA ALA A 118 -4.21 0.40 -14.79
C ALA A 118 -2.94 -0.43 -14.96
N HIS A 119 -1.91 -0.18 -14.15
CA HIS A 119 -0.68 -0.98 -14.16
C HIS A 119 -0.92 -2.44 -13.76
N PHE A 120 -1.70 -2.68 -12.70
CA PHE A 120 -2.06 -4.04 -12.29
C PHE A 120 -2.74 -4.82 -13.42
N HIS A 121 -3.74 -4.23 -14.06
CA HIS A 121 -4.45 -4.89 -15.16
C HIS A 121 -3.58 -5.03 -16.42
N ALA A 122 -2.68 -4.09 -16.71
CA ALA A 122 -1.70 -4.22 -17.78
C ALA A 122 -0.76 -5.41 -17.53
N ALA A 123 -0.30 -5.59 -16.28
CA ALA A 123 0.49 -6.75 -15.89
C ALA A 123 -0.27 -8.08 -16.12
N GLU A 124 -1.52 -8.16 -15.64
CA GLU A 124 -2.36 -9.36 -15.78
C GLU A 124 -2.63 -9.71 -17.27
N ALA A 125 -2.69 -8.71 -18.14
CA ALA A 125 -2.93 -8.88 -19.57
C ALA A 125 -1.63 -9.14 -20.39
N ALA A 126 -0.45 -8.89 -19.80
CA ALA A 126 0.82 -8.99 -20.51
C ALA A 126 1.15 -10.45 -20.87
N GLY A 127 1.48 -10.70 -22.13
CA GLY A 127 1.96 -11.98 -22.61
C GLY A 127 3.45 -12.24 -22.41
N ASP A 128 4.21 -11.18 -22.12
CA ASP A 128 5.66 -11.19 -21.92
C ASP A 128 5.99 -10.99 -20.43
N ASP A 129 6.89 -11.80 -19.90
CA ASP A 129 7.24 -11.76 -18.47
C ASP A 129 7.97 -10.47 -18.05
N ASP A 130 8.79 -9.87 -18.94
CA ASP A 130 9.49 -8.63 -18.62
C ASP A 130 8.54 -7.44 -18.58
N VAL A 131 7.58 -7.39 -19.52
CA VAL A 131 6.51 -6.40 -19.53
C VAL A 131 5.63 -6.57 -18.28
N ARG A 132 5.24 -7.81 -17.97
CA ARG A 132 4.43 -8.12 -16.78
C ARG A 132 5.11 -7.66 -15.50
N LEU A 133 6.39 -7.98 -15.34
CA LEU A 133 7.18 -7.57 -14.20
C LEU A 133 7.28 -6.05 -14.08
N ALA A 134 7.53 -5.36 -15.19
CA ALA A 134 7.64 -3.90 -15.21
C ALA A 134 6.32 -3.24 -14.77
N GLU A 135 5.18 -3.75 -15.25
CA GLU A 135 3.86 -3.23 -14.88
C GLU A 135 3.52 -3.52 -13.40
N TYR A 136 3.81 -4.73 -12.88
CA TYR A 136 3.66 -4.98 -11.44
C TYR A 136 4.55 -4.07 -10.60
N GLN A 137 5.79 -3.85 -10.99
CA GLN A 137 6.70 -2.95 -10.28
C GLN A 137 6.20 -1.51 -10.32
N ALA A 138 5.62 -1.05 -11.43
CA ALA A 138 5.02 0.28 -11.54
C ALA A 138 3.80 0.41 -10.60
N ALA A 139 2.91 -0.57 -10.57
CA ALA A 139 1.80 -0.60 -9.62
C ALA A 139 2.31 -0.55 -8.18
N LEU A 140 3.23 -1.44 -7.80
CA LEU A 140 3.79 -1.51 -6.45
C LEU A 140 4.52 -0.23 -6.02
N ALA A 141 5.08 0.53 -6.96
CA ALA A 141 5.72 1.81 -6.66
C ALA A 141 4.72 2.89 -6.23
N LEU A 142 3.48 2.83 -6.71
CA LEU A 142 2.40 3.74 -6.32
C LEU A 142 1.82 3.43 -4.93
N TYR A 143 1.92 2.18 -4.48
CA TYR A 143 1.32 1.75 -3.22
C TYR A 143 2.23 2.09 -2.04
N ALA A 144 2.01 3.26 -1.44
CA ALA A 144 2.74 3.71 -0.25
C ALA A 144 2.12 3.22 1.09
N GLY A 145 0.98 2.55 1.03
CA GLY A 145 0.19 2.03 2.16
C GLY A 145 -1.29 1.98 1.82
N ASP A 146 -2.10 1.57 2.77
CA ASP A 146 -3.55 1.44 2.59
C ASP A 146 -4.21 2.74 2.11
N PRO A 147 -5.27 2.63 1.30
CA PRO A 147 -6.02 3.79 0.86
C PRO A 147 -6.61 4.57 2.04
N LEU A 148 -6.45 5.89 2.00
CA LEU A 148 -7.11 6.82 2.94
C LEU A 148 -6.90 6.46 4.43
N PRO A 149 -5.66 6.30 4.93
CA PRO A 149 -5.37 5.71 6.24
C PRO A 149 -5.93 6.50 7.43
N ARG A 150 -6.32 7.76 7.24
CA ARG A 150 -6.96 8.58 8.28
C ARG A 150 -8.49 8.53 8.26
N MET A 151 -9.08 7.66 7.42
CA MET A 151 -10.53 7.52 7.24
C MET A 151 -11.01 6.08 7.46
N THR A 152 -10.26 5.28 8.21
CA THR A 152 -10.52 3.85 8.44
C THR A 152 -11.81 3.53 9.20
N ASP A 153 -12.39 4.50 9.88
CA ASP A 153 -13.70 4.38 10.57
C ASP A 153 -14.90 4.76 9.68
N GLU A 154 -14.65 5.25 8.46
CA GLU A 154 -15.69 5.49 7.48
C GLU A 154 -16.12 4.16 6.83
N ILE A 155 -17.36 3.75 6.99
CA ILE A 155 -17.88 2.46 6.49
C ILE A 155 -17.62 2.29 4.98
N TRP A 156 -17.72 3.38 4.21
CA TRP A 156 -17.52 3.34 2.77
C TRP A 156 -16.06 3.06 2.33
N THR A 157 -15.08 3.25 3.21
CA THR A 157 -13.67 2.96 2.89
C THR A 157 -13.32 1.48 3.03
N ILE A 158 -14.06 0.72 3.86
CA ILE A 158 -13.77 -0.69 4.15
C ILE A 158 -13.63 -1.54 2.87
N PRO A 159 -14.60 -1.53 1.94
CA PRO A 159 -14.46 -2.33 0.71
C PRO A 159 -13.34 -1.82 -0.20
N ILE A 160 -13.03 -0.52 -0.17
CA ILE A 160 -11.96 0.08 -0.95
C ILE A 160 -10.60 -0.40 -0.44
N VAL A 161 -10.37 -0.32 0.87
CA VAL A 161 -9.14 -0.81 1.51
C VAL A 161 -8.93 -2.29 1.19
N ALA A 162 -9.96 -3.13 1.40
CA ALA A 162 -9.87 -4.56 1.12
C ALA A 162 -9.56 -4.86 -0.35
N TYR A 163 -10.14 -4.11 -1.27
CA TYR A 163 -9.92 -4.27 -2.70
C TYR A 163 -8.47 -3.95 -3.10
N TYR A 164 -7.97 -2.76 -2.77
CA TYR A 164 -6.60 -2.34 -3.13
C TYR A 164 -5.54 -3.17 -2.41
N HIS A 165 -5.80 -3.57 -1.18
CA HIS A 165 -4.97 -4.50 -0.43
C HIS A 165 -4.83 -5.86 -1.14
N SER A 166 -5.95 -6.41 -1.62
CA SER A 166 -5.96 -7.65 -2.42
C SER A 166 -5.18 -7.51 -3.74
N LEU A 167 -5.31 -6.38 -4.44
CA LEU A 167 -4.54 -6.12 -5.65
C LEU A 167 -3.04 -5.98 -5.37
N TYR A 168 -2.68 -5.29 -4.28
CA TYR A 168 -1.29 -5.15 -3.85
C TYR A 168 -0.64 -6.51 -3.58
N THR A 169 -1.31 -7.36 -2.81
CA THR A 169 -0.83 -8.71 -2.47
C THR A 169 -0.59 -9.55 -3.71
N ARG A 170 -1.53 -9.52 -4.66
CA ARG A 170 -1.41 -10.23 -5.94
C ARG A 170 -0.26 -9.68 -6.80
N ALA A 171 -0.13 -8.37 -6.90
CA ALA A 171 0.96 -7.74 -7.64
C ALA A 171 2.33 -8.09 -7.04
N ALA A 172 2.45 -8.08 -5.70
CA ALA A 172 3.66 -8.43 -5.00
C ALA A 172 4.05 -9.90 -5.24
N ALA A 173 3.09 -10.82 -5.09
CA ALA A 173 3.32 -12.25 -5.34
C ALA A 173 3.76 -12.50 -6.79
N GLY A 174 3.04 -11.94 -7.78
CA GLY A 174 3.39 -12.11 -9.19
C GLY A 174 4.76 -11.52 -9.54
N ALA A 175 5.11 -10.36 -8.99
CA ALA A 175 6.43 -9.76 -9.20
C ALA A 175 7.56 -10.59 -8.55
N ILE A 176 7.34 -11.12 -7.33
CA ILE A 176 8.32 -11.98 -6.64
C ILE A 176 8.57 -13.26 -7.45
N GLU A 177 7.51 -13.95 -7.91
CA GLU A 177 7.64 -15.16 -8.72
C GLU A 177 8.43 -14.91 -10.03
N LEU A 178 8.16 -13.80 -10.72
CA LEU A 178 8.88 -13.42 -11.94
C LEU A 178 10.35 -13.09 -11.67
N LEU A 179 10.65 -12.36 -10.59
CA LEU A 179 12.02 -12.07 -10.18
C LEU A 179 12.79 -13.34 -9.82
N GLU A 180 12.15 -14.29 -9.15
CA GLU A 180 12.75 -15.60 -8.84
C GLU A 180 13.02 -16.43 -10.11
N LYS A 181 12.07 -16.46 -11.06
CA LYS A 181 12.20 -17.12 -12.36
C LYS A 181 13.36 -16.54 -13.18
N GLN A 182 13.59 -15.23 -13.07
CA GLN A 182 14.68 -14.51 -13.73
C GLN A 182 16.00 -14.53 -12.94
N GLU A 183 16.08 -15.26 -11.84
CA GLU A 183 17.25 -15.34 -10.95
C GLU A 183 17.68 -13.97 -10.34
N ARG A 184 16.81 -12.98 -10.34
CA ARG A 184 17.02 -11.63 -9.78
C ARG A 184 16.81 -11.64 -8.26
N THR A 185 17.53 -12.50 -7.57
CA THR A 185 17.31 -12.82 -6.15
C THR A 185 17.41 -11.59 -5.24
N ALA A 186 18.35 -10.67 -5.49
CA ALA A 186 18.48 -9.47 -4.64
C ALA A 186 17.24 -8.57 -4.71
N GLU A 187 16.64 -8.45 -5.89
CA GLU A 187 15.42 -7.66 -6.08
C GLU A 187 14.19 -8.35 -5.47
N ALA A 188 14.09 -9.69 -5.59
CA ALA A 188 13.05 -10.46 -4.93
C ALA A 188 13.12 -10.29 -3.40
N VAL A 189 14.31 -10.41 -2.80
CA VAL A 189 14.53 -10.17 -1.36
C VAL A 189 14.12 -8.76 -0.95
N ALA A 190 14.48 -7.74 -1.72
CA ALA A 190 14.12 -6.36 -1.43
C ALA A 190 12.59 -6.15 -1.51
N LEU A 191 11.93 -6.76 -2.50
CA LEU A 191 10.48 -6.69 -2.65
C LEU A 191 9.76 -7.43 -1.52
N CYS A 192 10.21 -8.64 -1.14
CA CYS A 192 9.65 -9.38 0.01
C CYS A 192 9.71 -8.54 1.30
N ARG A 193 10.85 -7.92 1.61
CA ARG A 193 10.98 -7.07 2.79
C ARG A 193 9.99 -5.90 2.79
N ARG A 194 9.80 -5.26 1.62
CA ARG A 194 8.81 -4.19 1.48
C ARG A 194 7.39 -4.69 1.63
N ALA A 195 7.08 -5.85 1.03
CA ALA A 195 5.76 -6.46 1.10
C ALA A 195 5.39 -6.91 2.53
N ILE A 196 6.32 -7.47 3.28
CA ILE A 196 6.14 -7.85 4.70
C ILE A 196 5.79 -6.63 5.56
N HIS A 197 6.31 -5.44 5.23
CA HIS A 197 5.96 -4.23 5.98
C HIS A 197 4.47 -3.86 5.82
N ILE A 198 3.86 -4.18 4.70
CA ILE A 198 2.43 -3.98 4.43
C ILE A 198 1.60 -5.19 4.94
N GLU A 199 2.13 -6.41 4.74
CA GLU A 199 1.47 -7.68 5.04
C GLU A 199 2.28 -8.51 6.06
N PRO A 200 2.36 -8.07 7.32
CA PRO A 200 3.26 -8.68 8.30
C PRO A 200 2.86 -10.10 8.72
N TYR A 201 1.66 -10.57 8.38
CA TYR A 201 1.17 -11.90 8.77
C TYR A 201 1.13 -12.91 7.62
N GLN A 202 1.57 -12.53 6.42
CA GLN A 202 1.54 -13.41 5.25
C GLN A 202 2.80 -14.28 5.19
N GLU A 203 2.69 -15.53 5.63
CA GLU A 203 3.82 -16.48 5.73
C GLU A 203 4.54 -16.71 4.39
N ASP A 204 3.82 -16.70 3.27
CA ASP A 204 4.41 -16.90 1.95
C ASP A 204 5.51 -15.86 1.64
N LEU A 205 5.35 -14.61 2.07
CA LEU A 205 6.36 -13.56 1.88
C LEU A 205 7.64 -13.86 2.65
N TYR A 206 7.52 -14.41 3.87
CA TYR A 206 8.67 -14.83 4.66
C TYR A 206 9.34 -16.07 4.07
N GLU A 207 8.57 -16.99 3.49
CA GLU A 207 9.11 -18.13 2.78
C GLU A 207 9.97 -17.72 1.59
N HIS A 208 9.45 -16.84 0.71
CA HIS A 208 10.21 -16.28 -0.41
C HIS A 208 11.46 -15.52 0.07
N LEU A 209 11.32 -14.71 1.12
CA LEU A 209 12.45 -13.96 1.70
C LEU A 209 13.53 -14.91 2.21
N MET A 210 13.17 -15.92 3.02
CA MET A 210 14.12 -16.88 3.55
C MET A 210 14.81 -17.68 2.44
N ARG A 211 14.07 -18.14 1.42
CA ARG A 211 14.65 -18.83 0.25
C ARG A 211 15.67 -17.93 -0.49
N GLY A 212 15.32 -16.66 -0.69
CA GLY A 212 16.23 -15.69 -1.32
C GLY A 212 17.50 -15.48 -0.51
N LEU A 213 17.39 -15.32 0.82
CA LEU A 213 18.54 -15.16 1.71
C LEU A 213 19.43 -16.41 1.74
N LEU A 214 18.84 -17.60 1.76
CA LEU A 214 19.59 -18.87 1.68
C LEU A 214 20.35 -18.99 0.36
N ARG A 215 19.74 -18.61 -0.77
CA ARG A 215 20.42 -18.61 -2.08
C ARG A 215 21.61 -17.63 -2.14
N THR A 216 21.51 -16.49 -1.47
CA THR A 216 22.61 -15.52 -1.39
C THR A 216 23.65 -15.86 -0.30
N GLY A 217 23.46 -16.92 0.46
CA GLY A 217 24.38 -17.35 1.51
C GLY A 217 24.20 -16.62 2.85
N ASP A 218 23.16 -15.79 2.99
CA ASP A 218 22.83 -15.09 4.24
C ASP A 218 21.99 -15.98 5.18
N MET A 219 22.66 -16.99 5.75
CA MET A 219 22.04 -17.94 6.67
C MET A 219 21.54 -17.25 7.94
N LYS A 220 22.31 -16.29 8.48
CA LYS A 220 21.94 -15.55 9.69
C LYS A 220 20.73 -14.68 9.45
N GLY A 221 20.66 -13.99 8.31
CA GLY A 221 19.48 -13.22 7.92
C GLY A 221 18.23 -14.08 7.79
N ALA A 222 18.35 -15.28 7.20
CA ALA A 222 17.22 -16.22 7.12
C ALA A 222 16.73 -16.70 8.49
N MET A 223 17.65 -16.94 9.44
CA MET A 223 17.29 -17.30 10.81
C MET A 223 16.55 -16.17 11.53
N SER A 224 17.06 -14.93 11.43
CA SER A 224 16.42 -13.75 12.04
C SER A 224 15.00 -13.52 11.51
N VAL A 225 14.80 -13.68 10.20
CA VAL A 225 13.47 -13.56 9.56
C VAL A 225 12.47 -14.59 10.15
N TYR A 226 12.90 -15.82 10.36
CA TYR A 226 12.06 -16.84 11.00
C TYR A 226 11.71 -16.49 12.45
N GLU A 227 12.69 -16.03 13.22
CA GLU A 227 12.53 -15.64 14.61
C GLU A 227 11.53 -14.48 14.75
N GLU A 228 11.69 -13.42 13.92
CA GLU A 228 10.77 -12.28 13.86
C GLU A 228 9.33 -12.72 13.54
N MET A 229 9.14 -13.60 12.54
CA MET A 229 7.83 -14.13 12.18
C MET A 229 7.23 -14.99 13.28
N SER A 230 8.07 -15.83 13.93
CA SER A 230 7.64 -16.71 15.02
C SER A 230 7.14 -15.91 16.22
N GLU A 231 7.87 -14.87 16.61
CA GLU A 231 7.46 -13.95 17.69
C GLU A 231 6.15 -13.22 17.35
N LEU A 232 6.03 -12.76 16.11
CA LEU A 232 4.84 -12.04 15.63
C LEU A 232 3.59 -12.95 15.68
N LEU A 233 3.67 -14.16 15.13
CA LEU A 233 2.55 -15.11 15.10
C LEU A 233 2.18 -15.57 16.52
N PHE A 234 3.16 -15.83 17.36
CA PHE A 234 2.90 -16.28 18.73
C PHE A 234 2.25 -15.16 19.56
N ALA A 235 2.76 -13.92 19.44
CA ALA A 235 2.24 -12.79 20.21
C ALA A 235 0.78 -12.42 19.83
N HIS A 236 0.42 -12.53 18.55
CA HIS A 236 -0.89 -12.09 18.08
C HIS A 236 -1.93 -13.21 17.95
N PHE A 237 -1.50 -14.44 17.64
CA PHE A 237 -2.41 -15.54 17.34
C PHE A 237 -2.17 -16.77 18.22
N GLY A 238 -1.07 -16.84 18.99
CA GLY A 238 -0.69 -18.01 19.82
C GLY A 238 -0.30 -19.23 18.98
N VAL A 239 0.10 -19.04 17.72
CA VAL A 239 0.47 -20.11 16.78
C VAL A 239 1.95 -20.05 16.41
N MET A 240 2.46 -21.17 15.91
CA MET A 240 3.83 -21.28 15.39
C MET A 240 3.83 -21.17 13.87
N PRO A 241 4.95 -20.74 13.24
CA PRO A 241 5.08 -20.71 11.79
C PRO A 241 4.85 -22.07 11.13
N SER A 242 4.54 -22.05 9.85
CA SER A 242 4.31 -23.23 9.01
C SER A 242 5.49 -24.20 9.01
N GLU A 243 5.25 -25.46 8.63
CA GLU A 243 6.32 -26.47 8.52
C GLU A 243 7.36 -26.09 7.46
N THR A 244 6.96 -25.39 6.41
CA THR A 244 7.88 -24.90 5.38
C THR A 244 8.90 -23.94 5.96
N LEU A 245 8.46 -22.91 6.70
CA LEU A 245 9.35 -21.96 7.37
C LEU A 245 10.25 -22.64 8.40
N ARG A 246 9.73 -23.58 9.18
CA ARG A 246 10.52 -24.38 10.12
C ARG A 246 11.61 -25.21 9.42
N THR A 247 11.30 -25.72 8.24
CA THR A 247 12.27 -26.49 7.44
C THR A 247 13.38 -25.61 6.90
N LEU A 248 13.06 -24.42 6.40
CA LEU A 248 14.05 -23.43 5.95
C LEU A 248 14.95 -22.96 7.11
N TYR A 249 14.38 -22.75 8.30
CA TYR A 249 15.15 -22.42 9.50
C TYR A 249 16.15 -23.52 9.88
N ARG A 250 15.69 -24.79 9.89
CA ARG A 250 16.57 -25.94 10.17
C ARG A 250 17.70 -26.05 9.14
N GLN A 251 17.42 -25.78 7.87
CA GLN A 251 18.44 -25.74 6.81
C GLN A 251 19.49 -24.66 7.09
N ALA A 252 19.05 -23.43 7.40
CA ALA A 252 19.95 -22.32 7.74
C ALA A 252 20.84 -22.68 8.93
N THR A 253 20.26 -23.21 10.01
CA THR A 253 20.96 -23.58 11.25
C THR A 253 22.02 -24.66 11.01
N ARG A 254 21.68 -25.73 10.25
CA ARG A 254 22.65 -26.80 9.92
C ARG A 254 23.85 -26.22 9.16
N THR A 255 23.61 -25.39 8.14
CA THR A 255 24.68 -24.81 7.33
C THR A 255 25.59 -23.90 8.16
N VAL A 256 25.07 -23.17 9.15
CA VAL A 256 25.89 -22.36 10.08
C VAL A 256 26.73 -23.25 10.97
N ASN A 257 26.15 -24.31 11.56
CA ASN A 257 26.85 -25.23 12.45
C ASN A 257 27.97 -25.97 11.71
N ASP A 258 27.71 -26.48 10.50
CA ASP A 258 28.72 -27.17 9.69
C ASP A 258 29.91 -26.24 9.34
N ARG A 259 29.64 -24.97 9.03
CA ARG A 259 30.70 -23.97 8.78
C ARG A 259 31.51 -23.66 10.04
N THR A 260 30.87 -23.62 11.21
CA THR A 260 31.54 -23.35 12.47
C THR A 260 32.48 -24.53 12.85
N LEU A 261 32.02 -25.76 12.68
CA LEU A 261 32.83 -26.97 12.91
C LEU A 261 34.07 -26.99 12.00
N THR A 262 33.91 -26.67 10.70
CA THR A 262 35.03 -26.62 9.75
C THR A 262 36.04 -25.53 10.11
N MET A 263 35.61 -24.38 10.62
CA MET A 263 36.53 -23.31 11.09
C MET A 263 37.28 -23.71 12.34
N ASP A 264 36.62 -24.42 13.30
CA ASP A 264 37.27 -24.93 14.51
C ASP A 264 38.32 -25.98 14.15
N GLU A 265 38.07 -26.85 13.16
CA GLU A 265 39.03 -27.83 12.66
C GLU A 265 40.27 -27.13 12.03
N VAL A 266 40.06 -26.07 11.24
CA VAL A 266 41.14 -25.28 10.65
C VAL A 266 41.93 -24.53 11.72
N CYS A 267 41.30 -23.95 12.71
CA CYS A 267 41.95 -23.29 13.84
C CYS A 267 42.79 -24.29 14.66
N SER A 268 42.28 -25.49 14.90
CA SER A 268 43.00 -26.55 15.62
C SER A 268 44.26 -27.02 14.86
N GLN A 269 44.19 -27.09 13.53
CA GLN A 269 45.37 -27.44 12.71
C GLN A 269 46.45 -26.33 12.67
N LEU A 270 46.06 -25.06 12.87
CA LEU A 270 47.01 -23.95 12.93
C LEU A 270 47.67 -23.81 14.32
N GLU A 271 47.10 -24.41 15.35
CA GLU A 271 47.65 -24.38 16.71
C GLU A 271 48.60 -25.58 17.02
N GLU A 272 48.74 -26.58 16.12
CA GLU A 272 49.73 -27.60 16.29
C GLU A 272 51.15 -27.04 16.08
N PRO A 273 52.01 -27.05 17.10
CA PRO A 273 53.37 -26.57 16.94
C PRO A 273 54.15 -27.50 16.00
N ALA A 274 54.93 -26.94 15.08
CA ALA A 274 55.77 -27.68 14.16
C ALA A 274 56.66 -28.66 14.94
N PRO A 275 56.79 -29.92 14.49
CA PRO A 275 57.67 -30.90 15.17
C PRO A 275 59.10 -30.46 15.10
N HIS A 276 59.78 -30.50 16.26
CA HIS A 276 61.21 -30.15 16.46
C HIS A 276 62.15 -31.08 15.70
#